data_1eb3882e5e433bc2472315de161131d3
#
_entry.id   1eb3882e5e433bc2472315de161131d3
#
_cell.length_a   1.000
_cell.length_b   1.000
_cell.length_c   1.000
_cell.angle_alpha   90.00
_cell.angle_beta   90.00
_cell.angle_gamma   90.00
#
_symmetry.space_group_name_H-M   'P 1'
#
loop_
_entity.id
_entity.type
_entity.pdbx_description
1 polymer ?
#
loop_
_entity_poly.entity_id
_entity_poly.type
_entity_poly.pdbx_seq_one_letter_code
_entity_poly.pdbx_strand_id
1 'polypeptide(L)'
;MRNLKDIARAAKVSTITVSRVVNTPEKVKPATKERIERIMRDMAYTPNMAAKNLVSNRTGIIDVYVPENIELNSPFVMHFIAGISEALSEELYSFLIKRSWKRNHSCDGYIVTGLLTEEIHDFYSRAQERNLPVALFGHTDIEQIDCFDVDNVQGAVLATEHLIQMGHRSIALINTDENKDYTVDRLQGYKNALSRAGIAFNPALTIRTENSV
;
A
#
# COMPACT_ATOMS: atom_id res chain seq x y z
N MET A 1 16.66 23.77 -22.47
CA MET A 1 15.48 23.04 -21.94
C MET A 1 14.28 23.95 -22.10
N ARG A 2 13.21 23.51 -22.76
CA ARG A 2 12.00 24.33 -22.98
C ARG A 2 11.25 24.46 -21.66
N ASN A 3 10.66 25.62 -21.41
CA ASN A 3 9.99 25.92 -20.14
C ASN A 3 8.54 26.41 -20.37
N LEU A 4 7.77 26.56 -19.29
CA LEU A 4 6.38 27.00 -19.32
C LEU A 4 6.17 28.33 -20.08
N LYS A 5 7.15 29.25 -20.03
CA LYS A 5 7.08 30.55 -20.75
C LYS A 5 7.16 30.36 -22.27
N ASP A 6 7.91 29.35 -22.73
CA ASP A 6 8.03 29.07 -24.17
C ASP A 6 6.73 28.49 -24.71
N ILE A 7 6.05 27.61 -23.99
CA ILE A 7 4.74 27.08 -24.31
C ILE A 7 3.68 28.23 -24.33
N ALA A 8 3.71 29.07 -23.30
CA ALA A 8 2.79 30.20 -23.18
C ALA A 8 2.92 31.15 -24.38
N ARG A 9 4.15 31.43 -24.79
CA ARG A 9 4.44 32.27 -25.99
C ARG A 9 3.95 31.60 -27.26
N ALA A 10 4.22 30.32 -27.47
CA ALA A 10 3.76 29.57 -28.64
C ALA A 10 2.23 29.46 -28.72
N ALA A 11 1.60 29.24 -27.58
CA ALA A 11 0.14 29.15 -27.48
C ALA A 11 -0.59 30.53 -27.44
N LYS A 12 0.14 31.62 -27.38
CA LYS A 12 -0.40 32.99 -27.22
C LYS A 12 -1.35 33.13 -26.03
N VAL A 13 -0.95 32.58 -24.89
CA VAL A 13 -1.69 32.65 -23.63
C VAL A 13 -0.75 33.03 -22.48
N SER A 14 -1.31 33.31 -21.32
CA SER A 14 -0.50 33.54 -20.11
C SER A 14 0.14 32.25 -19.62
N THR A 15 1.27 32.35 -18.91
CA THR A 15 1.89 31.21 -18.24
C THR A 15 0.96 30.58 -17.19
N ILE A 16 0.07 31.36 -16.59
CA ILE A 16 -0.98 30.89 -15.66
C ILE A 16 -1.96 29.98 -16.39
N THR A 17 -2.34 30.30 -17.63
CA THR A 17 -3.24 29.45 -18.42
C THR A 17 -2.58 28.12 -18.77
N VAL A 18 -1.30 28.11 -19.12
CA VAL A 18 -0.53 26.88 -19.36
C VAL A 18 -0.41 26.06 -18.08
N SER A 19 -0.10 26.71 -16.96
CA SER A 19 -0.04 26.05 -15.65
C SER A 19 -1.37 25.41 -15.26
N ARG A 20 -2.51 26.08 -15.55
CA ARG A 20 -3.84 25.51 -15.31
C ARG A 20 -4.12 24.28 -16.17
N VAL A 21 -3.70 24.27 -17.43
CA VAL A 21 -3.84 23.07 -18.29
C VAL A 21 -3.11 21.87 -17.70
N VAL A 22 -1.95 22.10 -17.09
CA VAL A 22 -1.15 21.04 -16.46
C VAL A 22 -1.70 20.61 -15.11
N ASN A 23 -2.20 21.54 -14.28
CA ASN A 23 -2.49 21.30 -12.87
C ASN A 23 -3.99 21.17 -12.54
N THR A 24 -4.86 21.85 -13.32
CA THR A 24 -6.31 21.93 -13.11
C THR A 24 -7.02 22.02 -14.46
N PRO A 25 -6.87 20.99 -15.33
CA PRO A 25 -7.35 21.01 -16.70
C PRO A 25 -8.86 21.22 -16.83
N GLU A 26 -9.62 20.85 -15.82
CA GLU A 26 -11.07 21.03 -15.72
C GLU A 26 -11.48 22.52 -15.62
N LYS A 27 -10.57 23.40 -15.23
CA LYS A 27 -10.79 24.86 -15.13
C LYS A 27 -10.46 25.60 -16.42
N VAL A 28 -10.09 24.89 -17.50
CA VAL A 28 -9.72 25.48 -18.78
C VAL A 28 -10.70 25.03 -19.86
N LYS A 29 -11.10 25.96 -20.74
CA LYS A 29 -12.00 25.65 -21.87
C LYS A 29 -11.39 24.54 -22.73
N PRO A 30 -12.18 23.54 -23.19
CA PRO A 30 -11.68 22.38 -23.94
C PRO A 30 -10.79 22.73 -25.12
N ALA A 31 -11.25 23.66 -25.98
CA ALA A 31 -10.49 24.10 -27.14
C ALA A 31 -9.13 24.74 -26.80
N THR A 32 -9.04 25.42 -25.67
CA THR A 32 -7.78 26.02 -25.21
C THR A 32 -6.85 24.93 -24.65
N LYS A 33 -7.38 23.96 -23.92
CA LYS A 33 -6.66 22.82 -23.43
C LYS A 33 -6.03 22.02 -24.56
N GLU A 34 -6.82 21.59 -25.53
CA GLU A 34 -6.36 20.80 -26.68
C GLU A 34 -5.25 21.53 -27.49
N ARG A 35 -5.40 22.84 -27.68
CA ARG A 35 -4.39 23.65 -28.37
C ARG A 35 -3.08 23.67 -27.61
N ILE A 36 -3.12 23.86 -26.31
CA ILE A 36 -1.91 23.90 -25.46
C ILE A 36 -1.25 22.52 -25.39
N GLU A 37 -2.01 21.45 -25.20
CA GLU A 37 -1.51 20.08 -25.18
C GLU A 37 -0.83 19.68 -26.50
N ARG A 38 -1.39 20.09 -27.64
CA ARG A 38 -0.76 19.89 -28.96
C ARG A 38 0.59 20.60 -29.03
N ILE A 39 0.65 21.89 -28.65
CA ILE A 39 1.88 22.66 -28.66
C ILE A 39 2.93 22.03 -27.70
N MET A 40 2.52 21.51 -26.55
CA MET A 40 3.40 20.79 -25.64
C MET A 40 4.00 19.55 -26.32
N ARG A 41 3.20 18.73 -27.00
CA ARG A 41 3.67 17.58 -27.78
C ARG A 41 4.63 18.01 -28.90
N ASP A 42 4.25 18.98 -29.72
CA ASP A 42 5.06 19.47 -30.85
C ASP A 42 6.40 20.03 -30.41
N MET A 43 6.44 20.62 -29.20
CA MET A 43 7.65 21.16 -28.61
C MET A 43 8.41 20.15 -27.74
N ALA A 44 7.98 18.91 -27.66
CA ALA A 44 8.52 17.88 -26.75
C ALA A 44 8.70 18.41 -25.31
N TYR A 45 7.72 19.20 -24.84
CA TYR A 45 7.72 19.73 -23.49
C TYR A 45 7.10 18.73 -22.53
N THR A 46 7.88 18.29 -21.55
CA THR A 46 7.38 17.47 -20.43
C THR A 46 7.19 18.37 -19.20
N PRO A 47 6.00 18.39 -18.59
CA PRO A 47 5.77 19.14 -17.35
C PRO A 47 6.79 18.71 -16.28
N ASN A 48 7.37 19.70 -15.62
CA ASN A 48 8.29 19.43 -14.52
C ASN A 48 7.48 19.05 -13.26
N MET A 49 7.41 17.76 -12.98
CA MET A 49 6.68 17.21 -11.82
C MET A 49 7.22 17.77 -10.51
N ALA A 50 8.54 17.99 -10.39
CA ALA A 50 9.12 18.60 -9.19
C ALA A 50 8.61 20.03 -8.95
N ALA A 51 8.44 20.81 -10.03
CA ALA A 51 7.86 22.15 -9.92
C ALA A 51 6.35 22.10 -9.59
N LYS A 52 5.62 21.11 -10.10
CA LYS A 52 4.21 20.89 -9.75
C LYS A 52 4.09 20.51 -8.28
N ASN A 53 4.89 19.59 -7.83
CA ASN A 53 4.91 19.08 -6.47
C ASN A 53 5.27 20.18 -5.46
N LEU A 54 6.22 21.06 -5.81
CA LEU A 54 6.57 22.23 -4.98
C LEU A 54 5.40 23.18 -4.76
N VAL A 55 4.59 23.42 -5.81
CA VAL A 55 3.41 24.32 -5.72
C VAL A 55 2.30 23.68 -4.87
N SER A 56 2.13 22.35 -4.94
CA SER A 56 1.12 21.62 -4.17
C SER A 56 1.59 21.23 -2.77
N ASN A 57 2.82 21.56 -2.39
CA ASN A 57 3.48 21.10 -1.17
C ASN A 57 3.48 19.57 -1.02
N ARG A 58 3.62 18.86 -2.15
CA ARG A 58 3.70 17.40 -2.22
C ARG A 58 5.04 16.98 -2.80
N THR A 59 5.48 15.77 -2.45
CA THR A 59 6.70 15.18 -3.02
C THR A 59 6.40 14.34 -4.26
N GLY A 60 5.19 13.81 -4.35
CA GLY A 60 4.79 12.81 -5.34
C GLY A 60 5.44 11.44 -5.07
N ILE A 61 5.86 11.18 -3.84
CA ILE A 61 6.54 9.95 -3.43
C ILE A 61 5.76 9.33 -2.27
N ILE A 62 5.49 8.04 -2.39
CA ILE A 62 4.99 7.19 -1.29
C ILE A 62 6.11 6.25 -0.85
N ASP A 63 6.34 6.16 0.44
CA ASP A 63 7.25 5.17 1.00
C ASP A 63 6.51 3.86 1.27
N VAL A 64 6.94 2.79 0.64
CA VAL A 64 6.45 1.42 0.88
C VAL A 64 7.40 0.75 1.85
N TYR A 65 6.95 0.56 3.09
CA TYR A 65 7.77 -0.04 4.14
C TYR A 65 7.55 -1.55 4.22
N VAL A 66 8.63 -2.28 4.01
CA VAL A 66 8.70 -3.75 4.15
C VAL A 66 9.89 -4.06 5.07
N PRO A 67 9.70 -4.59 6.28
CA PRO A 67 10.77 -4.86 7.23
C PRO A 67 11.91 -5.72 6.70
N GLU A 68 13.11 -5.59 7.27
CA GLU A 68 14.32 -6.30 6.79
C GLU A 68 14.22 -7.82 6.92
N ASN A 69 13.46 -8.32 7.88
CA ASN A 69 13.20 -9.75 8.12
C ASN A 69 12.24 -10.39 7.10
N ILE A 70 11.65 -9.62 6.20
CA ILE A 70 10.78 -10.13 5.14
C ILE A 70 11.55 -10.16 3.82
N GLU A 71 11.55 -11.31 3.15
CA GLU A 71 12.16 -11.46 1.85
C GLU A 71 11.34 -10.77 0.74
N LEU A 72 12.00 -9.89 -0.03
CA LEU A 72 11.34 -9.16 -1.13
C LEU A 72 10.93 -10.06 -2.30
N ASN A 73 11.58 -11.22 -2.45
CA ASN A 73 11.27 -12.20 -3.48
C ASN A 73 10.15 -13.17 -3.09
N SER A 74 9.58 -13.05 -1.88
CA SER A 74 8.42 -13.85 -1.51
C SER A 74 7.24 -13.55 -2.44
N PRO A 75 6.43 -14.57 -2.83
CA PRO A 75 5.29 -14.36 -3.73
C PRO A 75 4.31 -13.30 -3.24
N PHE A 76 4.09 -13.24 -1.93
CA PHE A 76 3.24 -12.23 -1.32
C PHE A 76 3.78 -10.82 -1.58
N VAL A 77 5.06 -10.54 -1.25
CA VAL A 77 5.65 -9.21 -1.41
C VAL A 77 5.73 -8.81 -2.88
N MET A 78 6.03 -9.75 -3.78
CA MET A 78 6.06 -9.47 -5.21
C MET A 78 4.69 -9.02 -5.72
N HIS A 79 3.61 -9.70 -5.36
CA HIS A 79 2.25 -9.30 -5.76
C HIS A 79 1.82 -7.99 -5.09
N PHE A 80 2.16 -7.79 -3.83
CA PHE A 80 1.89 -6.56 -3.10
C PHE A 80 2.55 -5.34 -3.77
N ILE A 81 3.84 -5.44 -4.10
CA ILE A 81 4.55 -4.36 -4.80
C ILE A 81 4.01 -4.15 -6.22
N ALA A 82 3.66 -5.21 -6.94
CA ALA A 82 3.08 -5.10 -8.27
C ALA A 82 1.76 -4.32 -8.24
N GLY A 83 0.84 -4.65 -7.33
CA GLY A 83 -0.43 -3.92 -7.17
C GLY A 83 -0.23 -2.46 -6.77
N ILE A 84 0.69 -2.17 -5.85
CA ILE A 84 1.05 -0.79 -5.49
C ILE A 84 1.60 -0.02 -6.70
N SER A 85 2.48 -0.66 -7.48
CA SER A 85 3.06 -0.05 -8.67
C SER A 85 1.99 0.33 -9.71
N GLU A 86 1.03 -0.55 -9.94
CA GLU A 86 -0.09 -0.29 -10.86
C GLU A 86 -0.94 0.89 -10.36
N ALA A 87 -1.44 0.83 -9.14
CA ALA A 87 -2.30 1.86 -8.56
C ALA A 87 -1.61 3.24 -8.48
N LEU A 88 -0.37 3.30 -8.00
CA LEU A 88 0.35 4.57 -7.88
C LEU A 88 0.73 5.18 -9.24
N SER A 89 0.95 4.34 -10.27
CA SER A 89 1.25 4.82 -11.62
C SER A 89 0.06 5.56 -12.24
N GLU A 90 -1.16 5.10 -12.00
CA GLU A 90 -2.38 5.78 -12.46
C GLU A 90 -2.53 7.17 -11.82
N GLU A 91 -2.14 7.31 -10.57
CA GLU A 91 -2.18 8.56 -9.80
C GLU A 91 -0.92 9.44 -9.98
N LEU A 92 0.01 9.03 -10.85
CA LEU A 92 1.27 9.73 -11.12
C LEU A 92 2.18 9.88 -9.88
N TYR A 93 2.11 8.93 -8.95
CA TYR A 93 3.03 8.81 -7.83
C TYR A 93 4.20 7.88 -8.16
N SER A 94 5.37 8.25 -7.65
CA SER A 94 6.50 7.32 -7.51
C SER A 94 6.47 6.66 -6.14
N PHE A 95 7.11 5.51 -5.98
CA PHE A 95 7.29 4.94 -4.65
C PHE A 95 8.72 4.47 -4.41
N LEU A 96 9.10 4.43 -3.15
CA LEU A 96 10.38 3.90 -2.70
C LEU A 96 10.15 2.76 -1.69
N ILE A 97 10.80 1.62 -1.92
CA ILE A 97 10.77 0.52 -0.96
C ILE A 97 11.76 0.83 0.16
N LYS A 98 11.25 0.92 1.38
CA LYS A 98 12.02 1.19 2.60
C LYS A 98 12.11 -0.07 3.43
N ARG A 99 13.33 -0.40 3.85
CA ARG A 99 13.62 -1.56 4.70
C ARG A 99 13.94 -1.15 6.14
N SER A 100 14.27 0.12 6.35
CA SER A 100 14.60 0.66 7.66
C SER A 100 14.39 2.17 7.73
N TRP A 101 14.39 2.72 8.95
CA TRP A 101 14.27 4.15 9.23
C TRP A 101 15.58 4.93 9.11
N LYS A 102 16.70 4.28 8.79
CA LYS A 102 18.04 4.90 8.83
C LYS A 102 18.24 6.08 7.89
N ARG A 103 17.42 6.20 6.85
CA ARG A 103 17.48 7.32 5.90
C ARG A 103 16.09 7.91 5.73
N ASN A 104 15.93 9.15 6.17
CA ASN A 104 14.71 9.92 5.96
C ASN A 104 14.85 10.81 4.72
N HIS A 105 13.81 10.85 3.93
CA HIS A 105 13.56 11.84 2.89
C HIS A 105 12.10 12.30 3.01
N SER A 106 11.73 13.29 2.22
CA SER A 106 10.35 13.75 2.19
C SER A 106 9.49 12.80 1.34
N CYS A 107 8.37 12.36 1.86
CA CYS A 107 7.33 11.57 1.18
C CYS A 107 5.95 12.13 1.53
N ASP A 108 4.91 11.69 0.84
CA ASP A 108 3.53 12.16 1.05
C ASP A 108 2.73 11.20 1.94
N GLY A 109 3.26 10.02 2.21
CA GLY A 109 2.63 9.03 3.08
C GLY A 109 3.36 7.69 3.05
N TYR A 110 2.82 6.74 3.81
CA TYR A 110 3.37 5.40 3.96
C TYR A 110 2.35 4.33 3.58
N ILE A 111 2.81 3.31 2.85
CA ILE A 111 2.13 2.02 2.73
C ILE A 111 3.01 1.00 3.44
N VAL A 112 2.45 0.22 4.37
CA VAL A 112 3.21 -0.61 5.31
C VAL A 112 2.69 -2.03 5.29
N THR A 113 3.58 -3.01 5.38
CA THR A 113 3.23 -4.42 5.60
C THR A 113 4.25 -5.12 6.47
N GLY A 114 3.85 -6.22 7.08
CA GLY A 114 4.74 -7.18 7.75
C GLY A 114 5.29 -6.78 9.10
N LEU A 115 4.84 -5.67 9.68
CA LEU A 115 5.18 -5.29 11.05
C LEU A 115 4.57 -6.25 12.07
N LEU A 116 5.25 -6.41 13.21
CA LEU A 116 4.66 -7.00 14.41
C LEU A 116 3.68 -6.00 15.05
N THR A 117 2.75 -6.50 15.85
CA THR A 117 1.72 -5.66 16.49
C THR A 117 2.32 -4.50 17.28
N GLU A 118 3.37 -4.76 18.08
CA GLU A 118 4.08 -3.71 18.82
C GLU A 118 4.84 -2.72 17.95
N GLU A 119 5.32 -3.15 16.78
CA GLU A 119 6.05 -2.28 15.84
C GLU A 119 5.12 -1.29 15.12
N ILE A 120 3.83 -1.64 14.96
CA ILE A 120 2.84 -0.77 14.30
C ILE A 120 2.65 0.52 15.08
N HIS A 121 2.55 0.46 16.41
CA HIS A 121 2.41 1.64 17.27
C HIS A 121 3.63 2.57 17.20
N ASP A 122 4.83 2.01 17.22
CA ASP A 122 6.08 2.80 17.10
C ASP A 122 6.18 3.43 15.70
N PHE A 123 5.83 2.67 14.65
CA PHE A 123 5.79 3.17 13.28
C PHE A 123 4.82 4.34 13.14
N TYR A 124 3.60 4.18 13.64
CA TYR A 124 2.57 5.20 13.57
C TYR A 124 2.94 6.47 14.32
N SER A 125 3.51 6.35 15.51
CA SER A 125 3.99 7.50 16.30
C SER A 125 4.98 8.35 15.51
N ARG A 126 5.94 7.71 14.83
CA ARG A 126 6.93 8.38 13.96
C ARG A 126 6.31 9.02 12.72
N ALA A 127 5.30 8.39 12.15
CA ALA A 127 4.58 8.95 11.00
C ALA A 127 3.77 10.19 11.42
N GLN A 128 3.14 10.14 12.60
CA GLN A 128 2.41 11.26 13.17
C GLN A 128 3.30 12.47 13.47
N GLU A 129 4.51 12.29 14.00
CA GLU A 129 5.48 13.37 14.19
C GLU A 129 5.74 14.15 12.90
N ARG A 130 5.58 13.51 11.75
CA ARG A 130 5.74 14.08 10.41
C ARG A 130 4.43 14.52 9.78
N ASN A 131 3.31 14.31 10.44
CA ASN A 131 1.95 14.53 9.93
C ASN A 131 1.70 13.82 8.59
N LEU A 132 2.12 12.55 8.49
CA LEU A 132 2.00 11.74 7.28
C LEU A 132 0.97 10.63 7.47
N PRO A 133 0.10 10.39 6.47
CA PRO A 133 -0.86 9.29 6.50
C PRO A 133 -0.17 7.93 6.39
N VAL A 134 -0.79 6.92 6.98
CA VAL A 134 -0.33 5.52 6.96
C VAL A 134 -1.48 4.64 6.48
N ALA A 135 -1.21 3.82 5.46
CA ALA A 135 -2.06 2.71 5.06
C ALA A 135 -1.34 1.40 5.40
N LEU A 136 -1.98 0.53 6.16
CA LEU A 136 -1.43 -0.74 6.63
C LEU A 136 -2.08 -1.91 5.88
N PHE A 137 -1.25 -2.77 5.26
CA PHE A 137 -1.70 -4.11 4.89
C PHE A 137 -1.56 -5.03 6.12
N GLY A 138 -2.67 -5.34 6.72
CA GLY A 138 -2.87 -5.94 8.03
C GLY A 138 -3.96 -5.20 8.78
N HIS A 139 -4.11 -5.43 10.07
CA HIS A 139 -5.03 -4.68 10.91
C HIS A 139 -4.37 -4.23 12.22
N THR A 140 -4.97 -3.26 12.89
CA THR A 140 -4.52 -2.71 14.16
C THR A 140 -5.69 -2.09 14.90
N ASP A 141 -5.54 -1.87 16.20
CA ASP A 141 -6.48 -1.15 17.05
C ASP A 141 -6.37 0.38 16.93
N ILE A 142 -5.41 0.88 16.14
CA ILE A 142 -5.24 2.33 15.90
C ILE A 142 -6.26 2.79 14.86
N GLU A 143 -7.33 3.47 15.31
CA GLU A 143 -8.43 3.93 14.46
C GLU A 143 -8.02 4.88 13.32
N GLN A 144 -6.89 5.56 13.44
CA GLN A 144 -6.41 6.56 12.49
C GLN A 144 -5.55 5.95 11.35
N ILE A 145 -5.35 4.65 11.35
CA ILE A 145 -4.67 3.92 10.25
C ILE A 145 -5.71 3.29 9.34
N ASP A 146 -5.62 3.59 8.05
CA ASP A 146 -6.40 2.85 7.05
C ASP A 146 -5.82 1.44 6.89
N CYS A 147 -6.62 0.42 7.26
CA CYS A 147 -6.22 -0.98 7.21
C CYS A 147 -6.86 -1.70 6.03
N PHE A 148 -6.05 -2.52 5.36
CA PHE A 148 -6.47 -3.41 4.28
C PHE A 148 -5.92 -4.80 4.60
N ASP A 149 -6.79 -5.79 4.74
CA ASP A 149 -6.38 -7.17 5.00
C ASP A 149 -7.32 -8.16 4.31
N VAL A 150 -6.88 -9.40 4.23
CA VAL A 150 -7.75 -10.53 3.86
C VAL A 150 -8.45 -11.04 5.12
N ASP A 151 -9.67 -11.58 4.98
CA ASP A 151 -10.37 -12.21 6.10
C ASP A 151 -9.68 -13.53 6.48
N ASN A 152 -8.66 -13.43 7.32
CA ASN A 152 -7.87 -14.58 7.79
C ASN A 152 -8.69 -15.55 8.64
N VAL A 153 -9.68 -15.05 9.40
CA VAL A 153 -10.62 -15.89 10.18
C VAL A 153 -11.45 -16.73 9.22
N GLN A 154 -12.09 -16.08 8.24
CA GLN A 154 -12.94 -16.77 7.27
C GLN A 154 -12.14 -17.74 6.41
N GLY A 155 -10.93 -17.39 5.98
CA GLY A 155 -10.04 -18.25 5.22
C GLY A 155 -9.73 -19.55 5.99
N ALA A 156 -9.40 -19.45 7.27
CA ALA A 156 -9.15 -20.60 8.12
C ALA A 156 -10.41 -21.43 8.41
N VAL A 157 -11.57 -20.76 8.56
CA VAL A 157 -12.87 -21.44 8.68
C VAL A 157 -13.12 -22.30 7.43
N LEU A 158 -13.04 -21.72 6.24
CA LEU A 158 -13.34 -22.40 4.99
C LEU A 158 -12.41 -23.62 4.75
N ALA A 159 -11.10 -23.46 4.99
CA ALA A 159 -10.15 -24.54 4.85
C ALA A 159 -10.44 -25.71 5.82
N THR A 160 -10.74 -25.37 7.08
CA THR A 160 -11.02 -26.39 8.11
C THR A 160 -12.37 -27.07 7.86
N GLU A 161 -13.42 -26.33 7.53
CA GLU A 161 -14.73 -26.88 7.20
C GLU A 161 -14.66 -27.80 5.98
N HIS A 162 -13.86 -27.46 4.96
CA HIS A 162 -13.64 -28.34 3.83
C HIS A 162 -13.07 -29.70 4.25
N LEU A 163 -12.05 -29.74 5.10
CA LEU A 163 -11.50 -31.00 5.62
C LEU A 163 -12.54 -31.78 6.44
N ILE A 164 -13.35 -31.10 7.24
CA ILE A 164 -14.43 -31.73 8.01
C ILE A 164 -15.48 -32.35 7.09
N GLN A 165 -15.86 -31.67 6.02
CA GLN A 165 -16.81 -32.18 5.00
C GLN A 165 -16.26 -33.41 4.27
N MET A 166 -14.94 -33.48 4.06
CA MET A 166 -14.26 -34.67 3.52
C MET A 166 -14.17 -35.83 4.52
N GLY A 167 -14.72 -35.67 5.72
CA GLY A 167 -14.79 -36.71 6.74
C GLY A 167 -13.65 -36.73 7.77
N HIS A 168 -12.71 -35.79 7.67
CA HIS A 168 -11.62 -35.69 8.64
C HIS A 168 -12.12 -35.20 10.00
N ARG A 169 -11.60 -35.81 11.09
CA ARG A 169 -11.93 -35.43 12.46
C ARG A 169 -10.67 -35.10 13.30
N SER A 170 -9.50 -35.50 12.82
CA SER A 170 -8.20 -35.14 13.41
C SER A 170 -7.48 -34.24 12.44
N ILE A 171 -7.58 -32.95 12.64
CA ILE A 171 -7.06 -31.91 11.77
C ILE A 171 -6.01 -31.13 12.56
N ALA A 172 -4.81 -30.95 12.02
CA ALA A 172 -3.78 -30.13 12.62
C ALA A 172 -3.71 -28.75 11.95
N LEU A 173 -3.41 -27.72 12.74
CA LEU A 173 -3.07 -26.39 12.25
C LEU A 173 -1.57 -26.19 12.39
N ILE A 174 -0.88 -25.90 11.28
CA ILE A 174 0.49 -25.40 11.27
C ILE A 174 0.40 -23.89 11.05
N ASN A 175 0.90 -23.11 11.99
CA ASN A 175 0.86 -21.66 11.99
C ASN A 175 2.26 -21.09 12.21
N THR A 176 2.50 -19.85 11.83
CA THR A 176 3.80 -19.19 12.09
C THR A 176 3.93 -18.80 13.56
N ASP A 177 5.16 -18.87 14.08
CA ASP A 177 5.46 -18.40 15.44
C ASP A 177 5.86 -16.92 15.43
N GLU A 178 4.93 -16.08 14.99
CA GLU A 178 5.08 -14.64 14.89
C GLU A 178 3.94 -13.94 15.64
N ASN A 179 4.25 -12.85 16.33
CA ASN A 179 3.22 -11.99 16.94
C ASN A 179 2.62 -11.06 15.91
N LYS A 180 1.78 -11.64 15.03
CA LYS A 180 1.04 -10.92 13.97
C LYS A 180 -0.43 -11.28 14.05
N ASP A 181 -1.27 -10.31 13.73
CA ASP A 181 -2.71 -10.44 13.87
C ASP A 181 -3.27 -11.61 13.06
N TYR A 182 -2.78 -11.84 11.84
CA TYR A 182 -3.22 -12.96 11.00
C TYR A 182 -2.95 -14.35 11.63
N THR A 183 -1.96 -14.49 12.51
CA THR A 183 -1.70 -15.77 13.19
C THR A 183 -2.77 -16.06 14.24
N VAL A 184 -3.21 -15.01 14.92
CA VAL A 184 -4.32 -15.10 15.91
C VAL A 184 -5.63 -15.40 15.19
N ASP A 185 -5.90 -14.69 14.10
CA ASP A 185 -7.12 -14.84 13.30
C ASP A 185 -7.27 -16.23 12.71
N ARG A 186 -6.20 -16.77 12.12
CA ARG A 186 -6.21 -18.14 11.55
C ARG A 186 -6.46 -19.19 12.64
N LEU A 187 -5.86 -19.03 13.81
CA LEU A 187 -6.14 -19.92 14.95
C LEU A 187 -7.60 -19.81 15.40
N GLN A 188 -8.15 -18.58 15.43
CA GLN A 188 -9.55 -18.37 15.79
C GLN A 188 -10.50 -19.01 14.77
N GLY A 189 -10.24 -18.81 13.47
CA GLY A 189 -11.02 -19.44 12.39
C GLY A 189 -11.03 -20.96 12.46
N TYR A 190 -9.85 -21.55 12.69
CA TYR A 190 -9.72 -23.01 12.90
C TYR A 190 -10.55 -23.50 14.09
N LYS A 191 -10.47 -22.83 15.25
CA LYS A 191 -11.27 -23.16 16.43
C LYS A 191 -12.77 -23.02 16.18
N ASN A 192 -13.18 -21.98 15.48
CA ASN A 192 -14.58 -21.74 15.13
C ASN A 192 -15.16 -22.88 14.28
N ALA A 193 -14.43 -23.33 13.25
CA ALA A 193 -14.86 -24.44 12.40
C ALA A 193 -14.97 -25.76 13.14
N LEU A 194 -13.99 -26.10 14.01
CA LEU A 194 -14.05 -27.29 14.86
C LEU A 194 -15.25 -27.24 15.79
N SER A 195 -15.48 -26.11 16.44
CA SER A 195 -16.60 -25.92 17.38
C SER A 195 -17.97 -26.09 16.70
N ARG A 196 -18.15 -25.51 15.51
CA ARG A 196 -19.39 -25.66 14.71
C ARG A 196 -19.65 -27.12 14.34
N ALA A 197 -18.61 -27.92 14.16
CA ALA A 197 -18.71 -29.35 13.82
C ALA A 197 -18.78 -30.27 15.03
N GLY A 198 -18.80 -29.73 16.26
CA GLY A 198 -18.78 -30.52 17.50
C GLY A 198 -17.47 -31.26 17.75
N ILE A 199 -16.36 -30.80 17.14
CA ILE A 199 -15.03 -31.37 17.33
C ILE A 199 -14.31 -30.57 18.42
N ALA A 200 -13.84 -31.26 19.48
CA ALA A 200 -13.10 -30.62 20.54
C ALA A 200 -11.74 -30.10 20.04
N PHE A 201 -11.41 -28.85 20.40
CA PHE A 201 -10.10 -28.28 20.13
C PHE A 201 -9.02 -29.03 20.94
N ASN A 202 -8.00 -29.50 20.26
CA ASN A 202 -6.84 -30.13 20.88
C ASN A 202 -5.58 -29.28 20.66
N PRO A 203 -5.02 -28.65 21.72
CA PRO A 203 -3.81 -27.83 21.58
C PRO A 203 -2.60 -28.57 20.99
N ALA A 204 -2.51 -29.90 21.18
CA ALA A 204 -1.41 -30.72 20.63
C ALA A 204 -1.44 -30.80 19.09
N LEU A 205 -2.56 -30.46 18.47
CA LEU A 205 -2.71 -30.37 17.01
C LEU A 205 -2.45 -28.94 16.47
N THR A 206 -1.99 -28.03 17.31
CA THR A 206 -1.58 -26.69 16.87
C THR A 206 -0.06 -26.58 16.96
N ILE A 207 0.57 -26.54 15.81
CA ILE A 207 2.02 -26.49 15.67
C ILE A 207 2.40 -25.07 15.28
N ARG A 208 3.41 -24.50 15.93
CA ARG A 208 4.02 -23.22 15.54
C ARG A 208 5.39 -23.49 14.96
N THR A 209 5.73 -22.77 13.89
CA THR A 209 7.00 -22.91 13.19
C THR A 209 7.49 -21.55 12.76
N GLU A 210 8.81 -21.42 12.63
CA GLU A 210 9.40 -20.23 12.02
C GLU A 210 8.89 -20.08 10.59
N ASN A 211 8.71 -18.83 10.17
CA ASN A 211 8.36 -18.48 8.79
C ASN A 211 9.66 -18.41 7.96
N SER A 212 10.27 -19.57 7.72
CA SER A 212 11.48 -19.72 6.90
C SER A 212 11.17 -20.50 5.63
N VAL A 213 11.71 -20.07 4.51
CA VAL A 213 11.73 -20.81 3.23
C VAL A 213 13.00 -21.64 3.15
#